data_8c79e7a2c394ec427c6941390cbd662b
#
_entry.id   8c79e7a2c394ec427c6941390cbd662b
#
_cell.length_a   1.000
_cell.length_b   1.000
_cell.length_c   1.000
_cell.angle_alpha   90.00
_cell.angle_beta   90.00
_cell.angle_gamma   90.00
#
_symmetry.space_group_name_H-M   'P 1'
#
loop_
_entity.id
_entity.type
_entity.pdbx_description
1 polymer ?
#
loop_
_entity_poly.entity_id
_entity_poly.type
_entity_poly.pdbx_seq_one_letter_code
_entity_poly.pdbx_strand_id
1 'polypeptide(L)'
;MNNEEITILAETNFRNQQTKFGIKTDDRRRHVYVIGKTGMGKSVLLENMAIQDIQNGHGVAVVDPHGEFAERMLDFVPSNRVNDVVYFNPADLDYPITFNIMEKVDPEYRYLIASGLMGVFKKIWPDVWSARMEYILRNAILSLLEYPGSTLLGVNRLLADKDYRQKVVDKITDSSVKAFWTNEFAKYPDRFREEAVAPIQNKVGQFISTPLIRNIIGQVKSSIDMREIMDKGKILIVNLSKGKIGEDASQLLGALVITKLQLAAMERVNVPEHERRDFYLYVDEFQTFATDAFATILSEARKYRLCLILAHQYVAQLDSMGERGKNTKVRDAIFGNVGTLITFRVGADDAEFLKKSFCRHL
;
A
#
# COMPACT_ATOMS: atom_id res chain seq x y z
N MET A 1 -9.08 19.57 -17.00
CA MET A 1 -7.87 18.73 -17.26
C MET A 1 -7.95 18.24 -18.68
N ASN A 2 -6.85 18.35 -19.42
CA ASN A 2 -6.83 18.00 -20.84
C ASN A 2 -6.77 16.48 -20.99
N ASN A 3 -7.85 15.84 -21.41
CA ASN A 3 -7.90 14.37 -21.63
C ASN A 3 -6.99 13.90 -22.78
N GLU A 4 -6.41 14.83 -23.52
CA GLU A 4 -5.53 14.57 -24.66
C GLU A 4 -4.04 14.63 -24.32
N GLU A 5 -3.69 14.90 -23.06
CA GLU A 5 -2.30 14.87 -22.63
C GLU A 5 -1.73 13.46 -22.77
N ILE A 6 -0.53 13.38 -23.35
CA ILE A 6 0.15 12.10 -23.62
C ILE A 6 1.41 12.03 -22.78
N THR A 7 1.52 10.99 -21.97
CA THR A 7 2.78 10.61 -21.31
C THR A 7 3.61 9.77 -22.28
N ILE A 8 4.80 10.26 -22.64
CA ILE A 8 5.70 9.58 -23.58
C ILE A 8 6.30 8.36 -22.92
N LEU A 9 6.20 7.22 -23.57
CA LEU A 9 6.76 5.95 -23.09
C LEU A 9 8.08 5.61 -23.78
N ALA A 10 8.16 5.81 -25.10
CA ALA A 10 9.32 5.46 -25.88
C ALA A 10 9.33 6.12 -27.27
N GLU A 11 10.35 5.83 -28.05
CA GLU A 11 10.45 6.20 -29.46
C GLU A 11 10.61 4.94 -30.33
N THR A 12 10.02 4.96 -31.51
CA THR A 12 10.23 3.89 -32.48
C THR A 12 11.66 3.97 -33.04
N ASN A 13 12.21 2.80 -33.39
CA ASN A 13 13.52 2.69 -34.07
C ASN A 13 13.35 1.88 -35.36
N PHE A 14 12.42 2.30 -36.22
CA PHE A 14 12.14 1.59 -37.45
C PHE A 14 12.50 2.45 -38.68
N ARG A 15 13.38 1.92 -39.54
CA ARG A 15 13.83 2.59 -40.79
C ARG A 15 14.40 3.99 -40.59
N ASN A 16 15.17 4.22 -39.50
CA ASN A 16 15.74 5.52 -39.11
C ASN A 16 14.68 6.61 -38.84
N GLN A 17 13.41 6.24 -38.65
CA GLN A 17 12.38 7.14 -38.19
C GLN A 17 12.19 6.99 -36.68
N GLN A 18 12.49 8.04 -35.95
CA GLN A 18 12.27 8.14 -34.51
C GLN A 18 10.94 8.85 -34.24
N THR A 19 9.89 8.09 -33.98
CA THR A 19 8.57 8.64 -33.64
C THR A 19 8.25 8.36 -32.20
N LYS A 20 8.03 9.42 -31.40
CA LYS A 20 7.61 9.30 -30.01
C LYS A 20 6.21 8.72 -29.95
N PHE A 21 6.00 7.79 -29.03
CA PHE A 21 4.67 7.28 -28.71
C PHE A 21 4.46 7.24 -27.20
N GLY A 22 3.20 7.29 -26.79
CA GLY A 22 2.85 7.36 -25.38
C GLY A 22 1.44 6.88 -25.12
N ILE A 23 1.01 7.10 -23.88
CA ILE A 23 -0.30 6.72 -23.36
C ILE A 23 -1.09 7.98 -23.00
N LYS A 24 -2.37 8.02 -23.36
CA LYS A 24 -3.27 9.12 -23.02
C LYS A 24 -3.65 9.09 -21.54
N THR A 25 -3.88 10.25 -20.95
CA THR A 25 -4.34 10.39 -19.56
C THR A 25 -5.54 9.51 -19.25
N ASP A 26 -6.53 9.43 -20.13
CA ASP A 26 -7.74 8.63 -19.88
C ASP A 26 -7.47 7.12 -19.83
N ASP A 27 -6.52 6.64 -20.63
CA ASP A 27 -6.09 5.24 -20.59
C ASP A 27 -5.27 4.94 -19.32
N ARG A 28 -4.47 5.90 -18.83
CA ARG A 28 -3.71 5.77 -17.58
C ARG A 28 -4.62 5.66 -16.34
N ARG A 29 -5.82 6.23 -16.38
CA ARG A 29 -6.84 6.07 -15.33
C ARG A 29 -7.30 4.62 -15.17
N ARG A 30 -7.09 3.77 -16.20
CA ARG A 30 -7.37 2.32 -16.15
C ARG A 30 -6.20 1.50 -15.64
N HIS A 31 -5.23 2.16 -15.02
CA HIS A 31 -4.02 1.55 -14.50
C HIS A 31 -3.04 1.04 -15.57
N VAL A 32 -1.77 1.01 -15.21
CA VAL A 32 -0.68 0.51 -16.05
C VAL A 32 0.05 -0.59 -15.30
N TYR A 33 0.27 -1.71 -15.96
CA TYR A 33 1.01 -2.83 -15.41
C TYR A 33 2.22 -3.12 -16.27
N VAL A 34 3.40 -3.16 -15.62
CA VAL A 34 4.71 -3.31 -16.27
C VAL A 34 5.37 -4.59 -15.76
N ILE A 35 5.69 -5.51 -16.68
CA ILE A 35 6.31 -6.79 -16.34
C ILE A 35 7.57 -7.05 -17.15
N GLY A 36 8.58 -7.65 -16.53
CA GLY A 36 9.81 -8.08 -17.23
C GLY A 36 10.95 -8.39 -16.27
N LYS A 37 11.92 -9.14 -16.74
CA LYS A 37 13.10 -9.54 -15.96
C LYS A 37 13.87 -8.34 -15.41
N THR A 38 14.67 -8.57 -14.38
CA THR A 38 15.58 -7.56 -13.81
C THR A 38 16.53 -7.04 -14.90
N GLY A 39 16.85 -5.74 -14.86
CA GLY A 39 17.76 -5.11 -15.82
C GLY A 39 17.17 -4.81 -17.21
N MET A 40 15.86 -5.06 -17.44
CA MET A 40 15.25 -4.85 -18.76
C MET A 40 14.69 -3.42 -18.96
N GLY A 41 14.80 -2.53 -17.98
CA GLY A 41 14.39 -1.13 -18.12
C GLY A 41 13.04 -0.77 -17.49
N LYS A 42 12.41 -1.65 -16.68
CA LYS A 42 11.14 -1.35 -16.00
C LYS A 42 11.23 -0.09 -15.14
N SER A 43 12.19 -0.04 -14.21
CA SER A 43 12.36 1.10 -13.29
C SER A 43 12.65 2.39 -14.06
N VAL A 44 13.46 2.34 -15.13
CA VAL A 44 13.72 3.49 -16.01
C VAL A 44 12.44 3.99 -16.70
N LEU A 45 11.54 3.08 -17.10
CA LEU A 45 10.25 3.48 -17.65
C LEU A 45 9.39 4.18 -16.59
N LEU A 46 9.30 3.61 -15.38
CA LEU A 46 8.55 4.21 -14.27
C LEU A 46 9.13 5.59 -13.92
N GLU A 47 10.46 5.71 -13.81
CA GLU A 47 11.17 6.98 -13.57
C GLU A 47 10.78 8.02 -14.62
N ASN A 48 10.90 7.69 -15.91
CA ASN A 48 10.59 8.63 -16.99
C ASN A 48 9.12 9.06 -16.97
N MET A 49 8.20 8.18 -16.65
CA MET A 49 6.77 8.52 -16.52
C MET A 49 6.53 9.43 -15.30
N ALA A 50 7.12 9.10 -14.14
CA ALA A 50 6.97 9.88 -12.91
C ALA A 50 7.59 11.29 -13.05
N ILE A 51 8.75 11.41 -13.70
CA ILE A 51 9.39 12.71 -13.99
C ILE A 51 8.47 13.58 -14.83
N GLN A 52 7.86 13.05 -15.90
CA GLN A 52 6.91 13.79 -16.73
C GLN A 52 5.71 14.26 -15.89
N ASP A 53 5.14 13.40 -15.05
CA ASP A 53 4.02 13.78 -14.18
C ASP A 53 4.39 14.90 -13.20
N ILE A 54 5.57 14.79 -12.57
CA ILE A 54 6.08 15.82 -11.65
C ILE A 54 6.26 17.15 -12.38
N GLN A 55 6.87 17.14 -13.57
CA GLN A 55 7.12 18.35 -14.37
C GLN A 55 5.82 18.97 -14.92
N ASN A 56 4.83 18.14 -15.24
CA ASN A 56 3.52 18.59 -15.73
C ASN A 56 2.57 19.04 -14.60
N GLY A 57 3.02 19.02 -13.34
CA GLY A 57 2.24 19.52 -12.19
C GLY A 57 1.23 18.51 -11.62
N HIS A 58 1.32 17.24 -12.00
CA HIS A 58 0.45 16.20 -11.45
C HIS A 58 0.84 15.82 -10.01
N GLY A 59 -0.14 15.28 -9.28
CA GLY A 59 0.10 14.62 -7.98
C GLY A 59 0.67 13.24 -8.19
N VAL A 60 1.76 12.93 -7.48
CA VAL A 60 2.51 11.68 -7.65
C VAL A 60 2.83 11.07 -6.30
N ALA A 61 2.73 9.74 -6.19
CA ALA A 61 3.38 8.97 -5.15
C ALA A 61 4.31 7.93 -5.77
N VAL A 62 5.53 7.82 -5.26
CA VAL A 62 6.50 6.80 -5.63
C VAL A 62 6.78 5.95 -4.41
N VAL A 63 6.62 4.62 -4.52
CA VAL A 63 6.93 3.64 -3.46
C VAL A 63 8.02 2.71 -3.96
N ASP A 64 9.20 2.81 -3.36
CA ASP A 64 10.41 2.13 -3.80
C ASP A 64 11.06 1.34 -2.68
N PRO A 65 11.11 -0.02 -2.76
CA PRO A 65 11.76 -0.86 -1.77
C PRO A 65 13.29 -0.92 -1.91
N HIS A 66 13.87 -0.34 -2.96
CA HIS A 66 15.31 -0.30 -3.18
C HIS A 66 15.94 1.04 -2.80
N GLY A 67 15.20 2.13 -2.99
CA GLY A 67 15.60 3.49 -2.65
C GLY A 67 16.21 4.30 -3.82
N GLU A 68 16.73 3.65 -4.85
CA GLU A 68 17.38 4.33 -5.98
C GLU A 68 16.40 5.16 -6.82
N PHE A 69 15.22 4.62 -7.11
CA PHE A 69 14.16 5.32 -7.81
C PHE A 69 13.67 6.53 -6.98
N ALA A 70 13.45 6.32 -5.69
CA ALA A 70 13.00 7.37 -4.78
C ALA A 70 14.02 8.52 -4.67
N GLU A 71 15.31 8.21 -4.49
CA GLU A 71 16.38 9.21 -4.41
C GLU A 71 16.50 9.98 -5.73
N ARG A 72 16.46 9.29 -6.86
CA ARG A 72 16.53 9.91 -8.18
C ARG A 72 15.39 10.90 -8.47
N MET A 73 14.17 10.63 -7.97
CA MET A 73 13.03 11.54 -8.18
C MET A 73 13.26 12.91 -7.58
N LEU A 74 14.03 13.03 -6.50
CA LEU A 74 14.35 14.32 -5.87
C LEU A 74 15.10 15.27 -6.81
N ASP A 75 15.96 14.73 -7.67
CA ASP A 75 16.76 15.52 -8.62
C ASP A 75 15.92 16.16 -9.74
N PHE A 76 14.72 15.63 -9.99
CA PHE A 76 13.86 16.09 -11.07
C PHE A 76 12.67 16.94 -10.59
N VAL A 77 12.61 17.28 -9.31
CA VAL A 77 11.56 18.16 -8.78
C VAL A 77 11.83 19.60 -9.24
N PRO A 78 10.89 20.24 -9.97
CA PRO A 78 11.06 21.64 -10.38
C PRO A 78 11.11 22.57 -9.16
N SER A 79 11.87 23.65 -9.25
CA SER A 79 12.10 24.61 -8.15
C SER A 79 10.79 25.18 -7.57
N ASN A 80 9.76 25.39 -8.40
CA ASN A 80 8.45 25.85 -7.99
C ASN A 80 7.61 24.79 -7.25
N ARG A 81 8.05 23.53 -7.23
CA ARG A 81 7.35 22.41 -6.55
C ARG A 81 8.12 21.80 -5.37
N VAL A 82 9.25 22.37 -4.98
CA VAL A 82 10.05 21.85 -3.86
C VAL A 82 9.21 21.78 -2.56
N ASN A 83 8.34 22.76 -2.33
CA ASN A 83 7.45 22.80 -1.17
C ASN A 83 6.26 21.81 -1.25
N ASP A 84 6.06 21.18 -2.40
CA ASP A 84 5.04 20.14 -2.58
C ASP A 84 5.58 18.74 -2.23
N VAL A 85 6.89 18.61 -2.01
CA VAL A 85 7.53 17.31 -1.76
C VAL A 85 7.33 16.88 -0.31
N VAL A 86 6.85 15.66 -0.16
CA VAL A 86 6.82 14.92 1.10
C VAL A 86 7.74 13.71 0.92
N TYR A 87 8.92 13.76 1.56
CA TYR A 87 9.91 12.68 1.48
C TYR A 87 9.82 11.76 2.69
N PHE A 88 9.16 10.61 2.52
CA PHE A 88 9.03 9.59 3.55
C PHE A 88 10.25 8.67 3.50
N ASN A 89 11.20 8.92 4.38
CA ASN A 89 12.44 8.15 4.52
C ASN A 89 12.59 7.61 5.95
N PRO A 90 12.19 6.36 6.22
CA PRO A 90 12.34 5.75 7.54
C PRO A 90 13.77 5.65 8.04
N ALA A 91 14.77 5.63 7.16
CA ALA A 91 16.18 5.58 7.55
C ALA A 91 16.71 6.89 8.12
N ASP A 92 15.98 8.00 7.96
CA ASP A 92 16.32 9.30 8.54
C ASP A 92 15.84 9.34 10.00
N LEU A 93 16.76 9.14 10.92
CA LEU A 93 16.49 9.14 12.36
C LEU A 93 16.47 10.54 12.96
N ASP A 94 17.08 11.53 12.29
CA ASP A 94 17.15 12.90 12.77
C ASP A 94 15.84 13.66 12.51
N TYR A 95 15.15 13.33 11.41
CA TYR A 95 13.86 13.93 11.02
C TYR A 95 12.79 12.86 10.74
N PRO A 96 12.38 12.08 11.75
CA PRO A 96 11.44 10.99 11.53
C PRO A 96 10.06 11.52 11.15
N ILE A 97 9.55 11.02 10.02
CA ILE A 97 8.15 11.24 9.65
C ILE A 97 7.26 10.35 10.50
N THR A 98 6.27 10.95 11.15
CA THR A 98 5.29 10.21 11.93
C THR A 98 4.11 9.78 11.07
N PHE A 99 3.70 8.52 11.22
CA PHE A 99 2.65 7.93 10.40
C PHE A 99 1.80 6.96 11.22
N ASN A 100 0.61 7.39 11.60
CA ASN A 100 -0.36 6.59 12.35
C ASN A 100 -1.50 6.14 11.41
N ILE A 101 -1.52 4.87 11.05
CA ILE A 101 -2.58 4.33 10.18
C ILE A 101 -3.96 4.36 10.85
N MET A 102 -4.01 4.42 12.19
CA MET A 102 -5.25 4.43 12.96
C MET A 102 -5.80 5.85 13.20
N GLU A 103 -5.06 6.89 12.81
CA GLU A 103 -5.47 8.27 13.02
C GLU A 103 -6.62 8.67 12.11
N LYS A 104 -7.63 9.33 12.69
CA LYS A 104 -8.77 9.95 11.96
C LYS A 104 -9.46 8.99 10.98
N VAL A 105 -9.84 7.80 11.45
CA VAL A 105 -10.57 6.83 10.63
C VAL A 105 -12.05 6.98 10.90
N ASP A 106 -12.80 7.37 9.86
CA ASP A 106 -14.26 7.40 9.94
C ASP A 106 -14.84 6.01 10.22
N PRO A 107 -15.94 5.93 10.98
CA PRO A 107 -16.52 4.65 11.37
C PRO A 107 -16.76 3.67 10.22
N GLU A 108 -17.19 4.18 9.07
CA GLU A 108 -17.45 3.38 7.87
C GLU A 108 -16.21 2.71 7.27
N TYR A 109 -14.98 3.25 7.52
CA TYR A 109 -13.73 2.70 7.01
C TYR A 109 -12.95 1.85 8.00
N ARG A 110 -13.39 1.72 9.27
CA ARG A 110 -12.67 0.97 10.31
C ARG A 110 -12.44 -0.49 9.92
N TYR A 111 -13.47 -1.16 9.37
CA TYR A 111 -13.34 -2.54 8.91
C TYR A 111 -12.39 -2.69 7.73
N LEU A 112 -12.31 -1.69 6.86
CA LEU A 112 -11.39 -1.67 5.73
C LEU A 112 -9.93 -1.54 6.20
N ILE A 113 -9.67 -0.63 7.16
CA ILE A 113 -8.35 -0.50 7.81
C ILE A 113 -7.96 -1.81 8.49
N ALA A 114 -8.85 -2.37 9.31
CA ALA A 114 -8.57 -3.63 9.99
C ALA A 114 -8.27 -4.75 8.99
N SER A 115 -9.03 -4.85 7.90
CA SER A 115 -8.79 -5.83 6.84
C SER A 115 -7.46 -5.60 6.12
N GLY A 116 -7.11 -4.34 5.82
CA GLY A 116 -5.82 -3.98 5.23
C GLY A 116 -4.65 -4.41 6.12
N LEU A 117 -4.70 -4.06 7.41
CA LEU A 117 -3.69 -4.46 8.40
C LEU A 117 -3.58 -5.99 8.53
N MET A 118 -4.71 -6.70 8.55
CA MET A 118 -4.70 -8.17 8.56
C MET A 118 -3.99 -8.74 7.33
N GLY A 119 -4.26 -8.20 6.16
CA GLY A 119 -3.58 -8.60 4.92
C GLY A 119 -2.07 -8.39 4.97
N VAL A 120 -1.63 -7.24 5.52
CA VAL A 120 -0.20 -6.93 5.70
C VAL A 120 0.45 -7.93 6.66
N PHE A 121 -0.13 -8.13 7.84
CA PHE A 121 0.44 -9.05 8.83
C PHE A 121 0.45 -10.50 8.36
N LYS A 122 -0.60 -10.95 7.68
CA LYS A 122 -0.66 -12.29 7.09
C LYS A 122 0.44 -12.50 6.05
N LYS A 123 0.74 -11.48 5.26
CA LYS A 123 1.82 -11.52 4.26
C LYS A 123 3.20 -11.61 4.89
N ILE A 124 3.43 -10.84 5.97
CA ILE A 124 4.74 -10.79 6.64
C ILE A 124 4.97 -12.05 7.49
N TRP A 125 3.89 -12.63 8.05
CA TRP A 125 3.98 -13.78 8.97
C TRP A 125 3.16 -15.00 8.52
N PRO A 126 3.33 -15.51 7.30
CA PRO A 126 2.51 -16.59 6.78
C PRO A 126 2.61 -17.88 7.62
N ASP A 127 3.81 -18.19 8.16
CA ASP A 127 4.09 -19.44 8.83
C ASP A 127 3.45 -19.58 10.23
N VAL A 128 3.10 -18.46 10.86
CA VAL A 128 2.51 -18.45 12.21
C VAL A 128 1.04 -18.00 12.19
N TRP A 129 0.52 -17.68 11.03
CA TRP A 129 -0.83 -17.17 10.88
C TRP A 129 -1.88 -18.26 11.14
N SER A 130 -2.80 -18.01 12.07
CA SER A 130 -3.91 -18.91 12.37
C SER A 130 -5.22 -18.14 12.43
N ALA A 131 -6.34 -18.84 12.21
CA ALA A 131 -7.68 -18.25 12.31
C ALA A 131 -7.93 -17.60 13.69
N ARG A 132 -7.41 -18.21 14.75
CA ARG A 132 -7.51 -17.65 16.11
C ARG A 132 -6.71 -16.37 16.27
N MET A 133 -5.46 -16.36 15.80
CA MET A 133 -4.64 -15.16 15.81
C MET A 133 -5.30 -14.03 15.03
N GLU A 134 -5.81 -14.32 13.84
CA GLU A 134 -6.55 -13.36 13.02
C GLU A 134 -7.76 -12.79 13.74
N TYR A 135 -8.55 -13.63 14.38
CA TYR A 135 -9.78 -13.23 15.08
C TYR A 135 -9.49 -12.29 16.27
N ILE A 136 -8.52 -12.64 17.12
CA ILE A 136 -8.13 -11.83 18.27
C ILE A 136 -7.50 -10.49 17.81
N LEU A 137 -6.58 -10.55 16.87
CA LEU A 137 -5.88 -9.37 16.37
C LEU A 137 -6.83 -8.40 15.65
N ARG A 138 -7.79 -8.89 14.88
CA ARG A 138 -8.84 -8.09 14.23
C ARG A 138 -9.68 -7.35 15.26
N ASN A 139 -10.15 -8.03 16.31
CA ASN A 139 -10.91 -7.39 17.38
C ASN A 139 -10.08 -6.37 18.14
N ALA A 140 -8.78 -6.63 18.37
CA ALA A 140 -7.89 -5.67 19.01
C ALA A 140 -7.72 -4.40 18.16
N ILE A 141 -7.52 -4.53 16.85
CA ILE A 141 -7.38 -3.39 15.94
C ILE A 141 -8.70 -2.60 15.87
N LEU A 142 -9.85 -3.26 15.70
CA LEU A 142 -11.16 -2.59 15.66
C LEU A 142 -11.41 -1.80 16.93
N SER A 143 -11.07 -2.37 18.10
CA SER A 143 -11.21 -1.69 19.39
C SER A 143 -10.34 -0.43 19.49
N LEU A 144 -9.10 -0.52 19.01
CA LEU A 144 -8.18 0.61 19.02
C LEU A 144 -8.56 1.69 18.00
N LEU A 145 -9.19 1.34 16.88
CA LEU A 145 -9.73 2.31 15.93
C LEU A 145 -10.90 3.13 16.50
N GLU A 146 -11.54 2.65 17.56
CA GLU A 146 -12.57 3.40 18.30
C GLU A 146 -12.00 4.18 19.50
N TYR A 147 -10.80 3.83 19.95
CA TYR A 147 -10.21 4.46 21.13
C TYR A 147 -9.33 5.67 20.75
N PRO A 148 -9.65 6.89 21.17
CA PRO A 148 -8.91 8.10 20.79
C PRO A 148 -7.43 8.03 21.14
N GLY A 149 -6.59 8.47 20.22
CA GLY A 149 -5.13 8.51 20.43
C GLY A 149 -4.44 7.15 20.38
N SER A 150 -5.11 6.13 19.84
CA SER A 150 -4.53 4.81 19.63
C SER A 150 -3.48 4.79 18.54
N THR A 151 -2.55 3.84 18.69
CA THR A 151 -1.57 3.46 17.67
C THR A 151 -1.46 1.94 17.63
N LEU A 152 -0.76 1.39 16.65
CA LEU A 152 -0.48 -0.06 16.58
C LEU A 152 0.24 -0.59 17.83
N LEU A 153 0.97 0.26 18.56
CA LEU A 153 1.59 -0.11 19.84
C LEU A 153 0.56 -0.52 20.89
N GLY A 154 -0.65 0.04 20.82
CA GLY A 154 -1.77 -0.29 21.70
C GLY A 154 -2.19 -1.75 21.65
N VAL A 155 -1.92 -2.48 20.57
CA VAL A 155 -2.30 -3.90 20.43
C VAL A 155 -1.71 -4.76 21.55
N ASN A 156 -0.39 -4.69 21.77
CA ASN A 156 0.25 -5.48 22.81
C ASN A 156 -0.21 -5.06 24.20
N ARG A 157 -0.41 -3.77 24.42
CA ARG A 157 -0.92 -3.26 25.70
C ARG A 157 -2.36 -3.72 25.96
N LEU A 158 -3.22 -3.68 24.95
CA LEU A 158 -4.61 -4.15 25.05
C LEU A 158 -4.69 -5.64 25.41
N LEU A 159 -3.77 -6.45 24.90
CA LEU A 159 -3.73 -7.89 25.17
C LEU A 159 -3.12 -8.23 26.52
N ALA A 160 -2.15 -7.46 27.03
CA ALA A 160 -1.44 -7.70 28.27
C ALA A 160 -2.05 -7.01 29.50
N ASP A 161 -2.41 -5.73 29.39
CA ASP A 161 -2.84 -4.87 30.48
C ASP A 161 -4.36 -4.88 30.63
N LYS A 162 -4.85 -5.45 31.74
CA LYS A 162 -6.29 -5.57 32.03
C LYS A 162 -6.97 -4.21 32.22
N ASP A 163 -6.29 -3.29 32.89
CA ASP A 163 -6.85 -1.97 33.19
C ASP A 163 -6.92 -1.08 31.94
N TYR A 164 -5.89 -1.15 31.11
CA TYR A 164 -5.93 -0.50 29.80
C TYR A 164 -7.00 -1.09 28.90
N ARG A 165 -7.11 -2.42 28.86
CA ARG A 165 -8.17 -3.11 28.11
C ARG A 165 -9.55 -2.65 28.55
N GLN A 166 -9.82 -2.56 29.85
CA GLN A 166 -11.12 -2.09 30.34
C GLN A 166 -11.43 -0.67 29.86
N LYS A 167 -10.45 0.26 29.94
CA LYS A 167 -10.62 1.64 29.44
C LYS A 167 -10.96 1.69 27.95
N VAL A 168 -10.36 0.82 27.15
CA VAL A 168 -10.64 0.71 25.71
C VAL A 168 -12.04 0.16 25.50
N VAL A 169 -12.38 -0.96 26.15
CA VAL A 169 -13.69 -1.65 26.02
C VAL A 169 -14.86 -0.75 26.40
N ASP A 170 -14.68 0.10 27.42
CA ASP A 170 -15.72 1.06 27.86
C ASP A 170 -16.06 2.09 26.76
N LYS A 171 -15.11 2.36 25.83
CA LYS A 171 -15.30 3.31 24.72
C LYS A 171 -15.80 2.68 23.44
N ILE A 172 -15.81 1.34 23.32
CA ILE A 172 -16.27 0.65 22.12
C ILE A 172 -17.78 0.82 21.95
N THR A 173 -18.16 1.28 20.76
CA THR A 173 -19.55 1.48 20.35
C THR A 173 -20.09 0.30 19.53
N ASP A 174 -19.21 -0.41 18.79
CA ASP A 174 -19.58 -1.62 18.05
C ASP A 174 -19.92 -2.76 19.02
N SER A 175 -21.19 -3.20 18.98
CA SER A 175 -21.70 -4.23 19.89
C SER A 175 -21.00 -5.58 19.74
N SER A 176 -20.62 -5.95 18.52
CA SER A 176 -19.94 -7.23 18.22
C SER A 176 -18.53 -7.24 18.76
N VAL A 177 -17.77 -6.15 18.53
CA VAL A 177 -16.42 -5.98 19.06
C VAL A 177 -16.43 -5.92 20.59
N LYS A 178 -17.40 -5.21 21.17
CA LYS A 178 -17.56 -5.16 22.63
C LYS A 178 -17.90 -6.53 23.21
N ALA A 179 -18.82 -7.27 22.60
CA ALA A 179 -19.20 -8.61 23.04
C ALA A 179 -18.04 -9.60 23.01
N PHE A 180 -17.13 -9.51 22.03
CA PHE A 180 -15.90 -10.30 22.01
C PHE A 180 -15.12 -10.13 23.31
N TRP A 181 -14.86 -8.89 23.76
CA TRP A 181 -14.08 -8.63 24.98
C TRP A 181 -14.79 -9.03 26.26
N THR A 182 -16.11 -8.76 26.37
CA THR A 182 -16.88 -8.95 27.61
C THR A 182 -17.40 -10.37 27.77
N ASN A 183 -17.79 -11.03 26.68
CA ASN A 183 -18.50 -12.31 26.74
C ASN A 183 -17.64 -13.51 26.32
N GLU A 184 -16.58 -13.26 25.53
CA GLU A 184 -15.72 -14.32 25.01
C GLU A 184 -14.31 -14.25 25.61
N PHE A 185 -13.53 -13.21 25.30
CA PHE A 185 -12.14 -13.07 25.74
C PHE A 185 -11.99 -13.04 27.28
N ALA A 186 -12.93 -12.38 27.98
CA ALA A 186 -12.93 -12.33 29.44
C ALA A 186 -13.13 -13.72 30.08
N LYS A 187 -13.74 -14.66 29.35
CA LYS A 187 -14.00 -16.03 29.85
C LYS A 187 -12.89 -17.02 29.45
N TYR A 188 -11.89 -16.60 28.69
CA TYR A 188 -10.78 -17.49 28.37
C TYR A 188 -10.05 -17.89 29.65
N PRO A 189 -9.85 -19.19 29.89
CA PRO A 189 -8.92 -19.65 30.96
C PRO A 189 -7.53 -19.02 30.75
N ASP A 190 -6.84 -18.70 31.84
CA ASP A 190 -5.57 -17.97 31.78
C ASP A 190 -4.55 -18.62 30.83
N ARG A 191 -4.36 -19.94 30.97
CA ARG A 191 -3.44 -20.69 30.09
C ARG A 191 -3.83 -20.60 28.61
N PHE A 192 -5.13 -20.73 28.32
CA PHE A 192 -5.61 -20.63 26.93
C PHE A 192 -5.43 -19.21 26.38
N ARG A 193 -5.67 -18.19 27.21
CA ARG A 193 -5.49 -16.79 26.85
C ARG A 193 -4.03 -16.50 26.53
N GLU A 194 -3.10 -16.94 27.37
CA GLU A 194 -1.67 -16.81 27.16
C GLU A 194 -1.21 -17.47 25.85
N GLU A 195 -1.62 -18.72 25.61
CA GLU A 195 -1.30 -19.46 24.38
C GLU A 195 -1.87 -18.75 23.12
N ALA A 196 -3.07 -18.18 23.19
CA ALA A 196 -3.72 -17.51 22.07
C ALA A 196 -3.12 -16.14 21.75
N VAL A 197 -2.63 -15.43 22.77
CA VAL A 197 -2.12 -14.06 22.67
C VAL A 197 -0.63 -14.01 22.36
N ALA A 198 0.16 -14.99 22.84
CA ALA A 198 1.61 -15.01 22.70
C ALA A 198 2.11 -14.85 21.25
N PRO A 199 1.55 -15.51 20.23
CA PRO A 199 1.98 -15.29 18.84
C PRO A 199 1.80 -13.85 18.38
N ILE A 200 0.69 -13.20 18.76
CA ILE A 200 0.41 -11.81 18.42
C ILE A 200 1.43 -10.89 19.08
N GLN A 201 1.62 -11.06 20.40
CA GLN A 201 2.55 -10.23 21.17
C GLN A 201 3.99 -10.35 20.69
N ASN A 202 4.42 -11.57 20.36
CA ASN A 202 5.77 -11.80 19.83
C ASN A 202 5.97 -11.11 18.49
N LYS A 203 5.01 -11.19 17.58
CA LYS A 203 5.13 -10.62 16.22
C LYS A 203 4.95 -9.11 16.21
N VAL A 204 3.92 -8.58 16.85
CA VAL A 204 3.75 -7.14 17.01
C VAL A 204 4.88 -6.55 17.85
N GLY A 205 5.32 -7.26 18.90
CA GLY A 205 6.46 -6.87 19.73
C GLY A 205 7.77 -6.74 18.94
N GLN A 206 8.00 -7.61 17.96
CA GLN A 206 9.18 -7.56 17.09
C GLN A 206 9.26 -6.22 16.33
N PHE A 207 8.14 -5.72 15.79
CA PHE A 207 8.11 -4.40 15.15
C PHE A 207 8.29 -3.26 16.16
N ILE A 208 7.63 -3.36 17.32
CA ILE A 208 7.70 -2.34 18.37
C ILE A 208 9.11 -2.21 18.95
N SER A 209 9.87 -3.30 19.02
CA SER A 209 11.24 -3.32 19.55
C SER A 209 12.23 -2.60 18.63
N THR A 210 11.91 -2.45 17.34
CA THR A 210 12.74 -1.72 16.38
C THR A 210 12.50 -0.22 16.53
N PRO A 211 13.48 0.58 17.03
CA PRO A 211 13.28 2.00 17.30
C PRO A 211 12.80 2.79 16.07
N LEU A 212 13.35 2.48 14.90
CA LEU A 212 12.98 3.08 13.63
C LEU A 212 11.47 2.96 13.35
N ILE A 213 10.92 1.74 13.41
CA ILE A 213 9.49 1.51 13.17
C ILE A 213 8.65 2.16 14.28
N ARG A 214 9.05 1.96 15.54
CA ARG A 214 8.32 2.50 16.70
C ARG A 214 8.19 4.02 16.64
N ASN A 215 9.23 4.74 16.23
CA ASN A 215 9.21 6.20 16.11
C ASN A 215 8.24 6.69 15.03
N ILE A 216 8.03 5.91 13.98
CA ILE A 216 7.12 6.24 12.88
C ILE A 216 5.67 5.91 13.26
N ILE A 217 5.37 4.64 13.60
CA ILE A 217 4.00 4.15 13.77
C ILE A 217 3.46 4.31 15.20
N GLY A 218 4.31 4.67 16.15
CA GLY A 218 3.96 4.81 17.55
C GLY A 218 3.46 6.21 17.95
N GLN A 219 3.51 7.16 17.04
CA GLN A 219 3.03 8.52 17.28
C GLN A 219 1.52 8.61 17.10
N VAL A 220 0.85 9.35 18.00
CA VAL A 220 -0.61 9.54 17.97
C VAL A 220 -1.06 10.33 16.74
N LYS A 221 -0.24 11.32 16.34
CA LYS A 221 -0.52 12.18 15.18
C LYS A 221 0.46 11.90 14.07
N SER A 222 -0.06 11.82 12.84
CA SER A 222 0.76 11.78 11.62
C SER A 222 1.24 13.18 11.27
N SER A 223 2.47 13.28 10.77
CA SER A 223 3.01 14.51 10.18
C SER A 223 2.60 14.66 8.70
N ILE A 224 2.02 13.62 8.11
CA ILE A 224 1.56 13.60 6.72
C ILE A 224 0.07 13.28 6.65
N ASP A 225 -0.63 13.98 5.75
CA ASP A 225 -2.03 13.75 5.45
C ASP A 225 -2.17 13.30 3.99
N MET A 226 -2.50 12.01 3.79
CA MET A 226 -2.59 11.41 2.46
C MET A 226 -3.71 12.02 1.62
N ARG A 227 -4.80 12.46 2.25
CA ARG A 227 -5.90 13.12 1.56
C ARG A 227 -5.47 14.49 1.04
N GLU A 228 -4.79 15.28 1.87
CA GLU A 228 -4.24 16.57 1.45
C GLU A 228 -3.21 16.41 0.32
N ILE A 229 -2.32 15.41 0.42
CA ILE A 229 -1.32 15.10 -0.62
C ILE A 229 -2.00 14.86 -1.96
N MET A 230 -3.05 14.04 -1.97
CA MET A 230 -3.78 13.71 -3.20
C MET A 230 -4.57 14.90 -3.75
N ASP A 231 -5.31 15.62 -2.91
CA ASP A 231 -6.21 16.70 -3.35
C ASP A 231 -5.45 17.95 -3.80
N LYS A 232 -4.31 18.24 -3.15
CA LYS A 232 -3.42 19.35 -3.57
C LYS A 232 -2.46 18.97 -4.69
N GLY A 233 -2.41 17.68 -5.08
CA GLY A 233 -1.50 17.21 -6.13
C GLY A 233 -0.04 17.30 -5.74
N LYS A 234 0.29 17.02 -4.46
CA LYS A 234 1.67 17.01 -3.96
C LYS A 234 2.46 15.81 -4.47
N ILE A 235 3.74 15.78 -4.17
CA ILE A 235 4.69 14.73 -4.56
C ILE A 235 5.08 13.96 -3.29
N LEU A 236 4.64 12.71 -3.18
CA LEU A 236 5.01 11.81 -2.09
C LEU A 236 6.09 10.84 -2.57
N ILE A 237 7.27 10.92 -2.00
CA ILE A 237 8.38 10.01 -2.32
C ILE A 237 8.64 9.13 -1.10
N VAL A 238 8.40 7.82 -1.25
CA VAL A 238 8.50 6.81 -0.18
C VAL A 238 9.72 5.93 -0.43
N ASN A 239 10.80 6.24 0.26
CA ASN A 239 12.07 5.51 0.19
C ASN A 239 12.09 4.42 1.27
N LEU A 240 11.85 3.18 0.87
CA LEU A 240 11.80 2.01 1.74
C LEU A 240 13.01 1.09 1.56
N SER A 241 14.17 1.65 1.31
CA SER A 241 15.41 0.90 1.04
C SER A 241 15.62 -0.25 2.03
N LYS A 242 15.37 -1.49 1.56
CA LYS A 242 15.52 -2.73 2.36
C LYS A 242 16.92 -2.87 2.96
N GLY A 243 17.94 -2.39 2.24
CA GLY A 243 19.32 -2.40 2.72
C GLY A 243 19.55 -1.52 3.94
N LYS A 244 18.74 -0.46 4.12
CA LYS A 244 18.87 0.49 5.24
C LYS A 244 17.94 0.15 6.40
N ILE A 245 16.70 -0.31 6.12
CA ILE A 245 15.67 -0.49 7.16
C ILE A 245 15.27 -1.95 7.41
N GLY A 246 15.75 -2.89 6.59
CA GLY A 246 15.36 -4.31 6.64
C GLY A 246 14.10 -4.61 5.82
N GLU A 247 13.94 -5.88 5.46
CA GLU A 247 12.86 -6.33 4.57
C GLU A 247 11.48 -6.21 5.22
N ASP A 248 11.32 -6.71 6.46
CA ASP A 248 10.05 -6.69 7.19
C ASP A 248 9.55 -5.25 7.41
N ALA A 249 10.46 -4.33 7.77
CA ALA A 249 10.13 -2.91 7.94
C ALA A 249 9.67 -2.27 6.62
N SER A 250 10.39 -2.54 5.53
CA SER A 250 10.05 -2.08 4.19
C SER A 250 8.67 -2.57 3.75
N GLN A 251 8.39 -3.86 3.91
CA GLN A 251 7.09 -4.46 3.58
C GLN A 251 5.96 -3.85 4.42
N LEU A 252 6.16 -3.74 5.75
CA LEU A 252 5.16 -3.17 6.65
C LEU A 252 4.83 -1.74 6.26
N LEU A 253 5.83 -0.86 6.25
CA LEU A 253 5.63 0.57 6.03
C LEU A 253 5.06 0.85 4.64
N GLY A 254 5.55 0.16 3.60
CA GLY A 254 5.05 0.32 2.24
C GLY A 254 3.60 -0.12 2.09
N ALA A 255 3.22 -1.27 2.65
CA ALA A 255 1.85 -1.73 2.63
C ALA A 255 0.91 -0.82 3.45
N LEU A 256 1.37 -0.26 4.58
CA LEU A 256 0.61 0.72 5.36
C LEU A 256 0.39 2.03 4.58
N VAL A 257 1.43 2.56 3.92
CA VAL A 257 1.33 3.77 3.08
C VAL A 257 0.34 3.56 1.94
N ILE A 258 0.44 2.44 1.21
CA ILE A 258 -0.48 2.12 0.11
C ILE A 258 -1.92 1.98 0.63
N THR A 259 -2.11 1.31 1.77
CA THR A 259 -3.44 1.19 2.39
C THR A 259 -4.02 2.55 2.77
N LYS A 260 -3.20 3.45 3.32
CA LYS A 260 -3.68 4.81 3.70
C LYS A 260 -3.96 5.68 2.47
N LEU A 261 -3.19 5.54 1.38
CA LEU A 261 -3.49 6.18 0.09
C LEU A 261 -4.80 5.67 -0.50
N GLN A 262 -5.08 4.36 -0.42
CA GLN A 262 -6.36 3.79 -0.82
C GLN A 262 -7.52 4.44 -0.08
N LEU A 263 -7.42 4.54 1.25
CA LEU A 263 -8.46 5.14 2.08
C LEU A 263 -8.67 6.61 1.73
N ALA A 264 -7.59 7.37 1.62
CA ALA A 264 -7.64 8.75 1.20
C ALA A 264 -8.30 8.93 -0.18
N ALA A 265 -8.09 7.97 -1.10
CA ALA A 265 -8.79 7.95 -2.37
C ALA A 265 -10.30 7.69 -2.18
N MET A 266 -10.69 6.69 -1.36
CA MET A 266 -12.09 6.35 -1.12
C MET A 266 -12.87 7.48 -0.44
N GLU A 267 -12.24 8.22 0.47
CA GLU A 267 -12.82 9.41 1.10
C GLU A 267 -13.18 10.52 0.09
N ARG A 268 -12.66 10.45 -1.15
CA ARG A 268 -13.05 11.36 -2.25
C ARG A 268 -14.45 11.11 -2.78
N VAL A 269 -15.18 10.14 -2.27
CA VAL A 269 -16.58 9.87 -2.65
C VAL A 269 -17.44 11.13 -2.54
N ASN A 270 -17.17 12.00 -1.57
CA ASN A 270 -17.89 13.24 -1.32
C ASN A 270 -17.50 14.41 -2.27
N VAL A 271 -16.53 14.20 -3.16
CA VAL A 271 -16.12 15.17 -4.17
C VAL A 271 -16.65 14.73 -5.52
N PRO A 272 -17.31 15.60 -6.32
CA PRO A 272 -17.75 15.27 -7.67
C PRO A 272 -16.59 14.74 -8.53
N GLU A 273 -16.85 13.72 -9.36
CA GLU A 273 -15.77 13.04 -10.09
C GLU A 273 -14.94 13.98 -10.97
N HIS A 274 -15.58 14.99 -11.58
CA HIS A 274 -14.92 15.96 -12.47
C HIS A 274 -14.01 16.95 -11.72
N GLU A 275 -14.18 17.10 -10.41
CA GLU A 275 -13.35 17.96 -9.55
C GLU A 275 -12.18 17.18 -8.92
N ARG A 276 -12.23 15.83 -8.95
CA ARG A 276 -11.14 15.01 -8.42
C ARG A 276 -9.91 15.14 -9.32
N ARG A 277 -8.77 15.48 -8.73
CA ARG A 277 -7.48 15.49 -9.44
C ARG A 277 -6.99 14.06 -9.63
N ASP A 278 -6.44 13.76 -10.81
CA ASP A 278 -5.70 12.52 -11.03
C ASP A 278 -4.48 12.49 -10.12
N PHE A 279 -4.25 11.34 -9.49
CA PHE A 279 -3.10 11.10 -8.64
C PHE A 279 -2.44 9.78 -9.07
N TYR A 280 -1.16 9.83 -9.40
CA TYR A 280 -0.43 8.71 -9.96
C TYR A 280 0.41 8.02 -8.89
N LEU A 281 0.12 6.74 -8.61
CA LEU A 281 0.84 5.91 -7.67
C LEU A 281 1.74 4.93 -8.43
N TYR A 282 3.03 5.16 -8.36
CA TYR A 282 4.08 4.31 -8.89
C TYR A 282 4.58 3.35 -7.81
N VAL A 283 4.51 2.06 -8.08
CA VAL A 283 5.02 1.03 -7.16
C VAL A 283 5.97 0.12 -7.91
N ASP A 284 7.25 0.26 -7.62
CA ASP A 284 8.26 -0.69 -8.10
C ASP A 284 8.30 -1.92 -7.19
N GLU A 285 8.67 -3.08 -7.76
CA GLU A 285 8.65 -4.37 -7.07
C GLU A 285 7.33 -4.59 -6.30
N PHE A 286 6.21 -4.35 -6.99
CA PHE A 286 4.87 -4.31 -6.44
C PHE A 286 4.51 -5.55 -5.61
N GLN A 287 5.01 -6.74 -5.97
CA GLN A 287 4.79 -7.98 -5.23
C GLN A 287 5.24 -7.87 -3.76
N THR A 288 6.18 -6.97 -3.44
CA THR A 288 6.63 -6.75 -2.06
C THR A 288 5.49 -6.26 -1.16
N PHE A 289 4.59 -5.44 -1.71
CA PHE A 289 3.53 -4.75 -0.96
C PHE A 289 2.13 -5.32 -1.23
N ALA A 290 1.96 -6.11 -2.29
CA ALA A 290 0.67 -6.64 -2.70
C ALA A 290 0.05 -7.54 -1.62
N THR A 291 -1.18 -7.20 -1.19
CA THR A 291 -2.00 -7.99 -0.27
C THR A 291 -3.34 -8.31 -0.92
N ASP A 292 -4.12 -9.23 -0.35
CA ASP A 292 -5.46 -9.54 -0.87
C ASP A 292 -6.39 -8.31 -0.85
N ALA A 293 -6.19 -7.38 0.07
CA ALA A 293 -6.91 -6.11 0.12
C ALA A 293 -6.61 -5.22 -1.10
N PHE A 294 -5.40 -5.35 -1.69
CA PHE A 294 -5.01 -4.60 -2.88
C PHE A 294 -5.85 -4.98 -4.13
N ALA A 295 -6.38 -6.19 -4.20
CA ALA A 295 -7.28 -6.57 -5.28
C ALA A 295 -8.52 -5.67 -5.34
N THR A 296 -9.02 -5.20 -4.19
CA THR A 296 -10.13 -4.25 -4.09
C THR A 296 -9.74 -2.85 -4.59
N ILE A 297 -8.48 -2.41 -4.32
CA ILE A 297 -7.97 -1.14 -4.83
C ILE A 297 -8.04 -1.13 -6.37
N LEU A 298 -7.54 -2.17 -7.02
CA LEU A 298 -7.51 -2.28 -8.47
C LEU A 298 -8.89 -2.14 -9.12
N SER A 299 -9.94 -2.65 -8.47
CA SER A 299 -11.30 -2.56 -9.02
C SER A 299 -11.97 -1.21 -8.81
N GLU A 300 -11.56 -0.43 -7.80
CA GLU A 300 -12.28 0.77 -7.39
C GLU A 300 -11.50 2.08 -7.55
N ALA A 301 -10.17 2.04 -7.52
CA ALA A 301 -9.30 3.22 -7.47
C ALA A 301 -9.56 4.23 -8.61
N ARG A 302 -9.92 3.73 -9.80
CA ARG A 302 -10.26 4.56 -10.97
C ARG A 302 -11.36 5.57 -10.66
N LYS A 303 -12.42 5.18 -9.95
CA LYS A 303 -13.55 6.04 -9.57
C LYS A 303 -13.08 7.25 -8.75
N TYR A 304 -12.03 7.06 -7.97
CA TYR A 304 -11.48 8.08 -7.07
C TYR A 304 -10.27 8.81 -7.65
N ARG A 305 -9.99 8.61 -8.96
CA ARG A 305 -8.85 9.22 -9.65
C ARG A 305 -7.48 8.85 -9.06
N LEU A 306 -7.37 7.67 -8.47
CA LEU A 306 -6.10 7.06 -8.11
C LEU A 306 -5.66 6.14 -9.25
N CYS A 307 -4.63 6.55 -9.98
CA CYS A 307 -4.09 5.85 -11.15
C CYS A 307 -2.86 5.03 -10.72
N LEU A 308 -2.90 3.72 -10.90
CA LEU A 308 -1.84 2.82 -10.46
C LEU A 308 -0.88 2.50 -11.60
N ILE A 309 0.41 2.62 -11.36
CA ILE A 309 1.49 2.19 -12.24
C ILE A 309 2.33 1.16 -11.46
N LEU A 310 2.16 -0.11 -11.80
CA LEU A 310 2.68 -1.25 -11.03
C LEU A 310 3.73 -2.00 -11.82
N ALA A 311 4.90 -2.23 -11.23
CA ALA A 311 5.96 -2.99 -11.88
C ALA A 311 6.44 -4.16 -11.02
N HIS A 312 6.71 -5.30 -11.66
CA HIS A 312 7.40 -6.44 -11.05
C HIS A 312 8.02 -7.38 -12.09
N GLN A 313 8.63 -8.49 -11.65
CA GLN A 313 9.52 -9.27 -12.50
C GLN A 313 8.83 -10.39 -13.26
N TYR A 314 7.96 -11.19 -12.62
CA TYR A 314 7.27 -12.34 -13.23
C TYR A 314 5.93 -12.64 -12.53
N VAL A 315 4.96 -13.15 -13.28
CA VAL A 315 3.56 -13.30 -12.86
C VAL A 315 3.40 -14.12 -11.57
N ALA A 316 4.17 -15.20 -11.43
CA ALA A 316 4.04 -16.09 -10.28
C ALA A 316 4.43 -15.44 -8.94
N GLN A 317 5.10 -14.28 -8.92
CA GLN A 317 5.36 -13.51 -7.69
C GLN A 317 4.08 -12.97 -7.04
N LEU A 318 2.99 -12.85 -7.80
CA LEU A 318 1.70 -12.37 -7.32
C LEU A 318 0.85 -13.46 -6.69
N ASP A 319 1.27 -14.72 -6.84
CA ASP A 319 0.59 -15.85 -6.23
C ASP A 319 1.08 -16.01 -4.78
N SER A 320 0.19 -16.26 -3.86
CA SER A 320 0.53 -16.60 -2.47
C SER A 320 0.03 -18.00 -2.12
N MET A 321 0.63 -18.62 -1.11
CA MET A 321 0.12 -19.87 -0.57
C MET A 321 -1.00 -19.57 0.43
N GLY A 322 -2.17 -20.12 0.21
CA GLY A 322 -3.33 -20.03 1.11
C GLY A 322 -3.64 -21.39 1.74
N GLU A 323 -4.54 -21.42 2.71
CA GLU A 323 -4.97 -22.64 3.41
C GLU A 323 -5.55 -23.71 2.48
N ARG A 324 -6.08 -23.30 1.31
CA ARG A 324 -6.71 -24.18 0.30
C ARG A 324 -5.88 -24.34 -0.97
N GLY A 325 -4.59 -23.99 -0.93
CA GLY A 325 -3.70 -24.02 -2.09
C GLY A 325 -3.28 -22.63 -2.59
N LYS A 326 -2.94 -22.55 -3.87
CA LYS A 326 -2.43 -21.32 -4.49
C LYS A 326 -3.51 -20.22 -4.55
N ASN A 327 -3.25 -19.07 -3.92
CA ASN A 327 -4.11 -17.89 -3.98
C ASN A 327 -3.66 -16.97 -5.12
N THR A 328 -4.53 -16.79 -6.10
CA THR A 328 -4.26 -15.99 -7.31
C THR A 328 -5.01 -14.66 -7.33
N LYS A 329 -5.66 -14.28 -6.23
CA LYS A 329 -6.59 -13.15 -6.16
C LYS A 329 -6.00 -11.84 -6.67
N VAL A 330 -4.76 -11.52 -6.27
CA VAL A 330 -4.08 -10.28 -6.71
C VAL A 330 -3.78 -10.34 -8.20
N ARG A 331 -3.24 -11.46 -8.68
CA ARG A 331 -2.96 -11.69 -10.09
C ARG A 331 -4.22 -11.52 -10.94
N ASP A 332 -5.29 -12.20 -10.56
CA ASP A 332 -6.54 -12.18 -11.32
C ASP A 332 -7.18 -10.78 -11.32
N ALA A 333 -7.04 -10.04 -10.20
CA ALA A 333 -7.47 -8.64 -10.12
C ALA A 333 -6.67 -7.72 -11.06
N ILE A 334 -5.34 -7.91 -11.18
CA ILE A 334 -4.51 -7.13 -12.11
C ILE A 334 -4.98 -7.37 -13.54
N PHE A 335 -5.03 -8.62 -13.98
CA PHE A 335 -5.39 -8.97 -15.38
C PHE A 335 -6.86 -8.65 -15.71
N GLY A 336 -7.73 -8.53 -14.71
CA GLY A 336 -9.13 -8.15 -14.89
C GLY A 336 -9.40 -6.65 -14.91
N ASN A 337 -8.52 -5.81 -14.34
CA ASN A 337 -8.80 -4.38 -14.14
C ASN A 337 -7.79 -3.43 -14.81
N VAL A 338 -6.60 -3.91 -15.19
CA VAL A 338 -5.59 -3.06 -15.81
C VAL A 338 -5.90 -2.85 -17.29
N GLY A 339 -5.91 -1.58 -17.71
CA GLY A 339 -6.17 -1.22 -19.11
C GLY A 339 -4.95 -1.24 -20.01
N THR A 340 -3.76 -1.04 -19.46
CA THR A 340 -2.50 -1.01 -20.22
C THR A 340 -1.49 -2.00 -19.66
N LEU A 341 -1.03 -2.93 -20.49
CA LEU A 341 -0.01 -3.91 -20.17
C LEU A 341 1.26 -3.61 -20.99
N ILE A 342 2.38 -3.38 -20.29
CA ILE A 342 3.69 -3.19 -20.90
C ILE A 342 4.58 -4.38 -20.53
N THR A 343 5.03 -5.11 -21.53
CA THR A 343 5.86 -6.31 -21.35
C THR A 343 7.25 -6.07 -21.88
N PHE A 344 8.24 -6.13 -21.02
CA PHE A 344 9.64 -6.30 -21.39
C PHE A 344 9.97 -7.79 -21.60
N ARG A 345 11.23 -8.13 -21.74
CA ARG A 345 11.66 -9.53 -21.83
C ARG A 345 11.24 -10.30 -20.57
N VAL A 346 10.49 -11.39 -20.75
CA VAL A 346 9.97 -12.28 -19.69
C VAL A 346 10.52 -13.71 -19.83
N GLY A 347 10.21 -14.58 -18.87
CA GLY A 347 10.46 -16.03 -18.96
C GLY A 347 9.48 -16.75 -19.88
N ALA A 348 9.74 -18.03 -20.17
CA ALA A 348 8.89 -18.85 -21.05
C ALA A 348 7.47 -19.02 -20.48
N ASP A 349 7.35 -19.31 -19.18
CA ASP A 349 6.06 -19.50 -18.51
C ASP A 349 5.21 -18.22 -18.54
N ASP A 350 5.83 -17.06 -18.27
CA ASP A 350 5.16 -15.77 -18.37
C ASP A 350 4.75 -15.44 -19.80
N ALA A 351 5.61 -15.76 -20.79
CA ALA A 351 5.30 -15.53 -22.21
C ALA A 351 4.08 -16.35 -22.63
N GLU A 352 3.97 -17.61 -22.20
CA GLU A 352 2.81 -18.45 -22.48
C GLU A 352 1.54 -17.94 -21.80
N PHE A 353 1.66 -17.49 -20.54
CA PHE A 353 0.55 -16.89 -19.82
C PHE A 353 0.06 -15.61 -20.48
N LEU A 354 0.97 -14.70 -20.82
CA LEU A 354 0.66 -13.40 -21.44
C LEU A 354 0.10 -13.56 -22.84
N LYS A 355 0.56 -14.55 -23.64
CA LYS A 355 -0.01 -14.85 -24.95
C LYS A 355 -1.51 -15.07 -24.88
N LYS A 356 -2.01 -15.76 -23.86
CA LYS A 356 -3.45 -15.98 -23.66
C LYS A 356 -4.22 -14.67 -23.39
N SER A 357 -3.58 -13.69 -22.79
CA SER A 357 -4.16 -12.37 -22.50
C SER A 357 -4.20 -11.47 -23.74
N PHE A 358 -3.20 -11.58 -24.64
CA PHE A 358 -3.15 -10.81 -25.88
C PHE A 358 -3.99 -11.40 -27.02
N CYS A 359 -4.18 -12.72 -27.06
CA CYS A 359 -4.87 -13.41 -28.17
C CYS A 359 -6.41 -13.44 -28.06
N ARG A 360 -7.02 -12.81 -27.09
CA ARG A 360 -8.49 -12.78 -26.95
C ARG A 360 -9.22 -11.80 -27.87
N HIS A 361 -8.51 -11.07 -28.74
CA HIS A 361 -9.06 -10.04 -29.63
C HIS A 361 -8.53 -10.15 -31.09
N LEU A 362 -8.13 -11.32 -31.53
CA LEU A 362 -7.89 -11.60 -32.96
C LEU A 362 -8.91 -12.57 -33.48
#